data_a7b3728b090752fa509f9ab661b55b24
#
_entry.id   a7b3728b090752fa509f9ab661b55b24
#
_cell.length_a   1.000
_cell.length_b   1.000
_cell.length_c   1.000
_cell.angle_alpha   90.00
_cell.angle_beta   90.00
_cell.angle_gamma   90.00
#
_symmetry.space_group_name_H-M   'P 1'
#
loop_
_entity.id
_entity.type
_entity.pdbx_description
1 polymer ?
#
loop_
_entity_poly.entity_id
_entity_poly.type
_entity_poly.pdbx_seq_one_letter_code
_entity_poly.pdbx_strand_id
1 'polypeptide(L)'
;IESFMVATNASVGHYLGSIGAPLPWRCHTPPDAPEVEELNAKLDSLGVDIVLPRPSTRTHGQSETTELSNLLGAWAGAGVDLSGLSEPEEEPTEEVEAYLANVLDPDARQSILDALEHAQEKASQLTGPIRRVVDQGLFQLMQRAKYSEENLGHFGLNLDAYVHFTSPIRRYPDLMAHRQLKAHLHGLEWVHDSEETATLAAHCSERGHSAKRLEWELVANAYHIHLLRGGSIGGQSNEDAAIEGETTYKARITGLRGVWVFLDLADDGSVHGRMHVRQLGGKRRLLVDEFGLSVLPAEPDHNGEHLPVIQLGQVFPCRLRGLDVWGGSLDLAPVN
;
A
#
# COMPACT_ATOMS: atom_id res chain seq x y z
N ILE A 1 -12.41 7.55 19.27
CA ILE A 1 -12.28 6.11 19.62
C ILE A 1 -11.00 5.56 18.99
N GLU A 2 -10.77 5.76 17.70
CA GLU A 2 -9.57 5.26 16.99
C GLU A 2 -8.27 5.65 17.68
N SER A 3 -8.07 6.93 18.04
CA SER A 3 -6.87 7.41 18.73
C SER A 3 -6.61 6.67 20.06
N PHE A 4 -7.66 6.33 20.82
CA PHE A 4 -7.52 5.54 22.03
C PHE A 4 -7.11 4.09 21.73
N MET A 5 -7.62 3.51 20.65
CA MET A 5 -7.23 2.16 20.23
C MET A 5 -5.76 2.13 19.79
N VAL A 6 -5.31 3.13 19.04
CA VAL A 6 -3.90 3.25 18.64
C VAL A 6 -3.00 3.42 19.86
N ALA A 7 -3.35 4.32 20.79
CA ALA A 7 -2.57 4.54 22.01
C ALA A 7 -2.51 3.27 22.87
N THR A 8 -3.61 2.53 23.02
CA THR A 8 -3.63 1.26 23.78
C THR A 8 -2.75 0.22 23.10
N ASN A 9 -2.85 0.06 21.79
CA ASN A 9 -2.04 -0.89 21.02
C ASN A 9 -0.53 -0.59 21.16
N ALA A 10 -0.14 0.69 21.07
CA ALA A 10 1.25 1.12 21.24
C ALA A 10 1.73 0.89 22.68
N SER A 11 0.94 1.28 23.70
CA SER A 11 1.30 1.11 25.12
C SER A 11 1.49 -0.35 25.49
N VAL A 12 0.62 -1.24 25.02
CA VAL A 12 0.75 -2.69 25.26
C VAL A 12 1.97 -3.24 24.53
N GLY A 13 2.22 -2.80 23.27
CA GLY A 13 3.42 -3.18 22.54
C GLY A 13 4.69 -2.78 23.26
N HIS A 14 4.82 -1.53 23.71
CA HIS A 14 5.96 -1.06 24.49
C HIS A 14 6.14 -1.84 25.80
N TYR A 15 5.06 -2.04 26.54
CA TYR A 15 5.11 -2.76 27.82
C TYR A 15 5.57 -4.21 27.63
N LEU A 16 4.90 -4.98 26.79
CA LEU A 16 5.23 -6.37 26.55
C LEU A 16 6.59 -6.55 25.87
N GLY A 17 6.95 -5.65 24.98
CA GLY A 17 8.28 -5.63 24.35
C GLY A 17 9.40 -5.37 25.36
N SER A 18 9.21 -4.44 26.31
CA SER A 18 10.21 -4.14 27.34
C SER A 18 10.52 -5.29 28.29
N ILE A 19 9.61 -6.28 28.40
CA ILE A 19 9.80 -7.48 29.20
C ILE A 19 10.13 -8.73 28.38
N GLY A 20 10.44 -8.54 27.09
CA GLY A 20 10.87 -9.62 26.18
C GLY A 20 9.79 -10.62 25.81
N ALA A 21 8.51 -10.23 25.83
CA ALA A 21 7.43 -11.12 25.43
C ALA A 21 7.48 -11.39 23.91
N PRO A 22 7.41 -12.65 23.45
CA PRO A 22 7.23 -12.96 22.03
C PRO A 22 5.88 -12.44 21.53
N LEU A 23 5.90 -11.53 20.54
CA LEU A 23 4.71 -10.82 20.09
C LEU A 23 4.59 -10.82 18.57
N PRO A 24 3.37 -10.95 18.03
CA PRO A 24 3.11 -10.68 16.61
C PRO A 24 3.03 -9.17 16.39
N TRP A 25 4.18 -8.53 16.20
CA TRP A 25 4.28 -7.09 15.94
C TRP A 25 3.55 -6.70 14.67
N ARG A 26 2.84 -5.61 14.69
CA ARG A 26 2.22 -5.04 13.48
C ARG A 26 3.17 -4.03 12.88
N CYS A 27 3.93 -4.47 11.90
CA CYS A 27 5.00 -3.71 11.27
C CYS A 27 4.54 -3.04 9.98
N HIS A 28 4.97 -1.81 9.78
CA HIS A 28 4.83 -1.05 8.54
C HIS A 28 6.15 -0.38 8.23
N THR A 29 6.75 -0.78 7.13
CA THR A 29 8.08 -0.34 6.74
C THR A 29 8.03 0.95 5.92
N PRO A 30 9.07 1.79 5.93
CA PRO A 30 9.18 2.93 5.04
C PRO A 30 9.21 2.50 3.57
N PRO A 31 9.03 3.44 2.62
CA PRO A 31 9.21 3.18 1.21
C PRO A 31 10.60 2.63 0.87
N ASP A 32 10.71 1.75 -0.11
CA ASP A 32 11.99 1.25 -0.59
C ASP A 32 12.71 2.27 -1.48
N ALA A 33 14.04 2.35 -1.36
CA ALA A 33 14.84 3.32 -2.12
C ALA A 33 14.66 3.23 -3.65
N PRO A 34 14.64 2.05 -4.29
CA PRO A 34 14.40 1.92 -5.73
C PRO A 34 13.04 2.46 -6.16
N GLU A 35 11.98 2.22 -5.37
CA GLU A 35 10.63 2.71 -5.67
C GLU A 35 10.55 4.24 -5.58
N VAL A 36 11.24 4.83 -4.60
CA VAL A 36 11.35 6.29 -4.46
C VAL A 36 12.09 6.90 -5.65
N GLU A 37 13.19 6.28 -6.10
CA GLU A 37 13.95 6.74 -7.26
C GLU A 37 13.11 6.67 -8.55
N GLU A 38 12.39 5.58 -8.77
CA GLU A 38 11.50 5.42 -9.92
C GLU A 38 10.41 6.50 -9.91
N LEU A 39 9.81 6.75 -8.76
CA LEU A 39 8.80 7.81 -8.65
C LEU A 39 9.39 9.20 -8.89
N ASN A 40 10.54 9.52 -8.31
CA ASN A 40 11.22 10.80 -8.54
C ASN A 40 11.55 11.02 -10.02
N ALA A 41 12.09 10.01 -10.71
CA ALA A 41 12.37 10.07 -12.13
C ALA A 41 11.10 10.31 -12.96
N LYS A 42 10.00 9.65 -12.59
CA LYS A 42 8.70 9.84 -13.24
C LYS A 42 8.16 11.25 -13.01
N LEU A 43 8.24 11.78 -11.81
CA LEU A 43 7.78 13.13 -11.47
C LEU A 43 8.60 14.20 -12.21
N ASP A 44 9.91 14.05 -12.27
CA ASP A 44 10.81 14.94 -13.00
C ASP A 44 10.46 14.97 -14.50
N SER A 45 10.27 13.80 -15.11
CA SER A 45 9.87 13.68 -16.52
C SER A 45 8.52 14.34 -16.86
N LEU A 46 7.63 14.44 -15.85
CA LEU A 46 6.35 15.12 -15.95
C LEU A 46 6.43 16.62 -15.64
N GLY A 47 7.61 17.14 -15.31
CA GLY A 47 7.82 18.53 -14.91
C GLY A 47 7.17 18.88 -13.57
N VAL A 48 7.00 17.91 -12.70
CA VAL A 48 6.43 18.08 -11.36
C VAL A 48 7.57 18.31 -10.37
N ASP A 49 7.63 19.48 -9.77
CA ASP A 49 8.62 19.87 -8.76
C ASP A 49 8.31 19.23 -7.39
N ILE A 50 8.37 17.92 -7.33
CA ILE A 50 8.27 17.10 -6.11
C ILE A 50 9.46 16.14 -6.12
N VAL A 51 10.27 16.20 -5.07
CA VAL A 51 11.41 15.30 -4.87
C VAL A 51 11.29 14.66 -3.49
N LEU A 52 11.19 13.35 -3.45
CA LEU A 52 11.19 12.59 -2.21
C LEU A 52 12.64 12.25 -1.83
N PRO A 53 13.00 12.35 -0.54
CA PRO A 53 14.33 11.96 -0.09
C PRO A 53 14.51 10.46 -0.29
N ARG A 54 15.71 10.07 -0.70
CA ARG A 54 16.09 8.66 -0.66
C ARG A 54 16.05 8.23 0.80
N PRO A 55 15.40 7.12 1.13
CA PRO A 55 15.63 6.49 2.40
C PRO A 55 17.13 6.25 2.49
N SER A 56 17.78 6.88 3.47
CA SER A 56 19.24 6.77 3.58
C SER A 56 19.57 5.32 3.90
N THR A 57 20.11 4.59 2.94
CA THR A 57 21.02 3.50 3.26
C THR A 57 22.19 4.15 3.94
N ARG A 58 22.21 4.18 5.27
CA ARG A 58 23.46 4.51 5.99
C ARG A 58 24.48 3.46 5.57
N THR A 59 25.37 3.85 4.69
CA THR A 59 26.63 3.14 4.57
C THR A 59 27.27 3.21 5.96
N HIS A 60 27.36 2.08 6.63
CA HIS A 60 28.03 1.91 7.89
C HIS A 60 29.46 2.47 7.80
N GLY A 61 29.61 3.73 8.17
CA GLY A 61 30.88 4.30 8.56
C GLY A 61 31.04 4.13 10.05
N GLN A 62 31.74 3.10 10.47
CA GLN A 62 32.58 2.94 11.69
C GLN A 62 32.12 3.52 13.06
N SER A 63 30.96 4.14 13.23
CA SER A 63 30.58 4.79 14.49
C SER A 63 29.61 3.95 15.36
N GLU A 64 28.83 3.04 14.79
CA GLU A 64 27.77 2.33 15.53
C GLU A 64 28.24 1.03 16.18
N THR A 65 29.23 0.36 15.62
CA THR A 65 29.92 -0.73 16.35
C THR A 65 30.56 -0.24 17.64
N THR A 66 30.91 1.05 17.70
CA THR A 66 31.47 1.69 18.88
C THR A 66 30.40 1.98 19.93
N GLU A 67 29.19 2.39 19.53
CA GLU A 67 28.10 2.67 20.49
C GLU A 67 27.48 1.38 21.04
N LEU A 68 27.22 0.38 20.20
CA LEU A 68 26.75 -0.93 20.65
C LEU A 68 27.81 -1.62 21.52
N SER A 69 29.08 -1.57 21.15
CA SER A 69 30.21 -2.06 21.96
C SER A 69 30.35 -1.30 23.29
N ASN A 70 30.11 0.02 23.28
CA ASN A 70 30.11 0.84 24.50
C ASN A 70 28.90 0.53 25.39
N LEU A 71 27.71 0.28 24.83
CA LEU A 71 26.50 -0.15 25.53
C LEU A 71 26.68 -1.55 26.14
N LEU A 72 27.18 -2.51 25.37
CA LEU A 72 27.50 -3.85 25.85
C LEU A 72 28.62 -3.82 26.90
N GLY A 73 29.64 -2.98 26.73
CA GLY A 73 30.70 -2.75 27.72
C GLY A 73 30.18 -2.11 29.00
N ALA A 74 29.22 -1.19 28.92
CA ALA A 74 28.57 -0.58 30.09
C ALA A 74 27.69 -1.59 30.83
N TRP A 75 27.01 -2.49 30.14
CA TRP A 75 26.19 -3.55 30.74
C TRP A 75 27.06 -4.64 31.39
N ALA A 76 28.16 -5.05 30.74
CA ALA A 76 29.15 -5.94 31.31
C ALA A 76 29.79 -5.33 32.59
N GLY A 77 30.09 -4.02 32.55
CA GLY A 77 30.57 -3.25 33.70
C GLY A 77 29.55 -3.11 34.83
N ALA A 78 28.24 -3.21 34.53
CA ALA A 78 27.16 -3.21 35.47
C ALA A 78 26.87 -4.62 36.07
N GLY A 79 27.67 -5.64 35.72
CA GLY A 79 27.54 -7.00 36.23
C GLY A 79 26.42 -7.82 35.59
N VAL A 80 25.94 -7.42 34.42
CA VAL A 80 24.99 -8.21 33.62
C VAL A 80 25.76 -9.34 32.94
N ASP A 81 25.36 -10.58 33.22
CA ASP A 81 25.91 -11.78 32.59
C ASP A 81 25.40 -11.87 31.13
N LEU A 82 26.28 -11.61 30.17
CA LEU A 82 25.99 -11.67 28.74
C LEU A 82 26.37 -13.03 28.11
N SER A 83 26.83 -14.01 28.92
CA SER A 83 27.30 -15.32 28.44
C SER A 83 26.20 -16.20 27.82
N GLY A 84 24.93 -15.80 27.93
CA GLY A 84 23.76 -16.49 27.34
C GLY A 84 23.29 -15.91 26.02
N LEU A 85 23.89 -14.83 25.52
CA LEU A 85 23.63 -14.33 24.17
C LEU A 85 24.45 -15.17 23.21
N SER A 86 23.86 -16.21 22.64
CA SER A 86 24.43 -16.89 21.47
C SER A 86 24.50 -15.89 20.33
N GLU A 87 25.67 -15.79 19.70
CA GLU A 87 25.81 -15.03 18.45
C GLU A 87 24.78 -15.56 17.43
N PRO A 88 24.06 -14.68 16.70
CA PRO A 88 23.17 -15.13 15.67
C PRO A 88 23.94 -15.97 14.64
N GLU A 89 23.43 -17.16 14.30
CA GLU A 89 24.11 -18.11 13.39
C GLU A 89 24.25 -17.59 11.94
N GLU A 90 23.55 -16.51 11.59
CA GLU A 90 23.74 -15.79 10.33
C GLU A 90 23.80 -14.28 10.62
N GLU A 91 24.90 -13.64 10.22
CA GLU A 91 24.97 -12.18 10.23
C GLU A 91 23.89 -11.65 9.27
N PRO A 92 23.05 -10.68 9.70
CA PRO A 92 22.08 -10.07 8.80
C PRO A 92 22.81 -9.47 7.59
N THR A 93 22.24 -9.64 6.41
CA THR A 93 22.83 -9.05 5.20
C THR A 93 22.87 -7.52 5.33
N GLU A 94 23.85 -6.85 4.69
CA GLU A 94 23.98 -5.39 4.72
C GLU A 94 22.65 -4.67 4.38
N GLU A 95 21.81 -5.27 3.52
CA GLU A 95 20.47 -4.76 3.16
C GLU A 95 19.49 -4.84 4.34
N VAL A 96 19.54 -5.90 5.13
CA VAL A 96 18.67 -6.08 6.31
C VAL A 96 19.08 -5.14 7.43
N GLU A 97 20.39 -4.95 7.67
CA GLU A 97 20.89 -4.01 8.67
C GLU A 97 20.58 -2.55 8.29
N ALA A 98 20.78 -2.17 7.02
CA ALA A 98 20.43 -0.85 6.53
C ALA A 98 18.91 -0.60 6.62
N TYR A 99 18.11 -1.62 6.36
CA TYR A 99 16.66 -1.58 6.50
C TYR A 99 16.23 -1.40 7.96
N LEU A 100 16.79 -2.17 8.89
CA LEU A 100 16.50 -2.07 10.32
C LEU A 100 16.90 -0.71 10.89
N ALA A 101 18.05 -0.15 10.48
CA ALA A 101 18.50 1.17 10.89
C ALA A 101 17.52 2.27 10.44
N ASN A 102 17.02 2.23 9.20
CA ASN A 102 16.02 3.18 8.71
C ASN A 102 14.66 3.08 9.39
N VAL A 103 14.27 1.88 9.78
CA VAL A 103 12.98 1.65 10.45
C VAL A 103 13.01 2.11 11.90
N LEU A 104 14.15 1.98 12.56
CA LEU A 104 14.32 2.28 13.99
C LEU A 104 14.83 3.69 14.28
N ASP A 105 15.33 4.45 13.27
CA ASP A 105 15.76 5.85 13.45
C ASP A 105 14.52 6.79 13.39
N PRO A 106 14.11 7.39 14.52
CA PRO A 106 12.95 8.27 14.57
C PRO A 106 13.12 9.53 13.73
N ASP A 107 14.33 10.08 13.63
CA ASP A 107 14.60 11.32 12.91
C ASP A 107 14.57 11.09 11.40
N ALA A 108 15.17 10.00 10.92
CA ALA A 108 15.08 9.61 9.51
C ALA A 108 13.64 9.29 9.10
N ARG A 109 12.90 8.59 9.96
CA ARG A 109 11.47 8.29 9.75
C ARG A 109 10.64 9.57 9.65
N GLN A 110 10.83 10.51 10.57
CA GLN A 110 10.12 11.79 10.57
C GLN A 110 10.44 12.59 9.30
N SER A 111 11.70 12.63 8.89
CA SER A 111 12.12 13.33 7.66
C SER A 111 11.40 12.81 6.41
N ILE A 112 11.22 11.50 6.29
CA ILE A 112 10.49 10.90 5.16
C ILE A 112 9.00 11.25 5.25
N LEU A 113 8.40 11.19 6.44
CA LEU A 113 7.00 11.54 6.64
C LEU A 113 6.73 13.01 6.29
N ASP A 114 7.58 13.94 6.73
CA ASP A 114 7.48 15.36 6.41
C ASP A 114 7.59 15.61 4.89
N ALA A 115 8.47 14.87 4.22
CA ALA A 115 8.62 14.97 2.77
C ALA A 115 7.39 14.42 2.02
N LEU A 116 6.79 13.32 2.50
CA LEU A 116 5.55 12.78 1.94
C LEU A 116 4.37 13.73 2.15
N GLU A 117 4.25 14.35 3.33
CA GLU A 117 3.23 15.36 3.62
C GLU A 117 3.39 16.57 2.69
N HIS A 118 4.61 17.09 2.55
CA HIS A 118 4.90 18.19 1.63
C HIS A 118 4.59 17.82 0.16
N ALA A 119 4.93 16.59 -0.25
CA ALA A 119 4.60 16.10 -1.58
C ALA A 119 3.08 16.02 -1.80
N GLN A 120 2.31 15.62 -0.79
CA GLN A 120 0.86 15.58 -0.84
C GLN A 120 0.24 16.97 -0.89
N GLU A 121 0.80 17.96 -0.15
CA GLU A 121 0.39 19.36 -0.24
C GLU A 121 0.61 19.92 -1.65
N LYS A 122 1.80 19.72 -2.23
CA LYS A 122 2.08 20.11 -3.62
C LYS A 122 1.15 19.41 -4.59
N ALA A 123 0.92 18.11 -4.44
CA ALA A 123 -0.01 17.34 -5.26
C ALA A 123 -1.44 17.92 -5.21
N SER A 124 -1.87 18.45 -4.07
CA SER A 124 -3.20 19.06 -3.90
C SER A 124 -3.42 20.28 -4.81
N GLN A 125 -2.36 20.96 -5.21
CA GLN A 125 -2.38 22.12 -6.11
C GLN A 125 -2.41 21.72 -7.59
N LEU A 126 -2.07 20.47 -7.90
CA LEU A 126 -2.12 19.92 -9.24
C LEU A 126 -3.57 19.57 -9.62
N THR A 127 -3.84 19.55 -10.90
CA THR A 127 -5.15 19.17 -11.46
C THR A 127 -5.03 18.12 -12.56
N GLY A 128 -6.15 17.48 -12.88
CA GLY A 128 -6.21 16.55 -14.01
C GLY A 128 -5.41 15.26 -13.84
N PRO A 129 -4.86 14.71 -14.95
CA PRO A 129 -4.15 13.43 -14.96
C PRO A 129 -2.90 13.41 -14.10
N ILE A 130 -2.12 14.50 -14.10
CA ILE A 130 -0.85 14.61 -13.39
C ILE A 130 -1.06 14.44 -11.89
N ARG A 131 -2.06 15.11 -11.31
CA ARG A 131 -2.39 14.95 -9.90
C ARG A 131 -2.61 13.48 -9.53
N ARG A 132 -3.37 12.74 -10.36
CA ARG A 132 -3.64 11.32 -10.09
C ARG A 132 -2.40 10.46 -10.12
N VAL A 133 -1.47 10.77 -11.03
CA VAL A 133 -0.19 10.05 -11.08
C VAL A 133 0.61 10.26 -9.82
N VAL A 134 0.64 11.51 -9.33
CA VAL A 134 1.32 11.83 -8.07
C VAL A 134 0.64 11.13 -6.91
N ASP A 135 -0.68 11.29 -6.74
CA ASP A 135 -1.46 10.65 -5.66
C ASP A 135 -1.27 9.12 -5.68
N GLN A 136 -1.35 8.51 -6.87
CA GLN A 136 -1.18 7.07 -7.03
C GLN A 136 0.27 6.62 -6.76
N GLY A 137 1.25 7.39 -7.23
CA GLY A 137 2.67 7.12 -6.98
C GLY A 137 2.98 7.18 -5.48
N LEU A 138 2.56 8.23 -4.79
CA LEU A 138 2.72 8.38 -3.34
C LEU A 138 2.02 7.24 -2.57
N PHE A 139 0.81 6.84 -3.01
CA PHE A 139 0.11 5.71 -2.40
C PHE A 139 0.82 4.37 -2.61
N GLN A 140 1.38 4.13 -3.80
CA GLN A 140 2.08 2.89 -4.13
C GLN A 140 3.40 2.74 -3.36
N LEU A 141 4.07 3.85 -3.00
CA LEU A 141 5.25 3.83 -2.14
C LEU A 141 4.95 3.31 -0.74
N MET A 142 3.70 3.43 -0.27
CA MET A 142 3.34 2.98 1.06
C MET A 142 3.25 1.46 1.09
N GLN A 143 4.23 0.84 1.72
CA GLN A 143 4.28 -0.60 1.93
C GLN A 143 3.05 -1.09 2.70
N ARG A 144 2.70 -2.36 2.53
CA ARG A 144 1.59 -2.95 3.28
C ARG A 144 2.06 -3.37 4.66
N ALA A 145 1.32 -2.97 5.69
CA ALA A 145 1.60 -3.45 7.03
C ALA A 145 1.43 -4.98 7.13
N LYS A 146 2.35 -5.66 7.82
CA LYS A 146 2.39 -7.11 8.04
C LYS A 146 2.59 -7.43 9.53
N TYR A 147 2.36 -8.67 9.92
CA TYR A 147 2.78 -9.15 11.23
C TYR A 147 4.17 -9.77 11.11
N SER A 148 5.01 -9.54 12.13
CA SER A 148 6.34 -10.08 12.27
C SER A 148 6.60 -10.44 13.73
N GLU A 149 7.47 -11.40 13.99
CA GLU A 149 8.03 -11.69 15.32
C GLU A 149 9.04 -10.64 15.77
N GLU A 150 9.62 -9.91 14.82
CA GLU A 150 10.54 -8.81 15.08
C GLU A 150 9.81 -7.48 15.08
N ASN A 151 10.20 -6.59 16.02
CA ASN A 151 9.66 -5.24 16.06
C ASN A 151 10.36 -4.35 15.04
N LEU A 152 9.75 -4.17 13.89
CA LEU A 152 10.25 -3.28 12.83
C LEU A 152 9.61 -1.87 12.89
N GLY A 153 8.87 -1.54 13.94
CA GLY A 153 8.13 -0.30 14.05
C GLY A 153 6.92 -0.19 13.10
N HIS A 154 6.24 0.92 13.17
CA HIS A 154 5.11 1.20 12.28
C HIS A 154 5.24 2.59 11.63
N PHE A 155 5.88 2.64 10.47
CA PHE A 155 6.19 3.88 9.73
C PHE A 155 4.95 4.78 9.56
N GLY A 156 3.85 4.27 9.03
CA GLY A 156 2.65 5.06 8.75
C GLY A 156 1.90 5.60 9.98
N LEU A 157 2.23 5.12 11.19
CA LEU A 157 1.72 5.66 12.45
C LEU A 157 2.80 6.44 13.23
N ASN A 158 4.01 6.48 12.70
CA ASN A 158 5.18 7.07 13.37
C ASN A 158 5.41 6.50 14.78
N LEU A 159 5.33 5.16 14.92
CA LEU A 159 5.46 4.45 16.19
C LEU A 159 6.63 3.47 16.15
N ASP A 160 7.42 3.43 17.24
CA ASP A 160 8.56 2.52 17.39
C ASP A 160 8.12 1.09 17.72
N ALA A 161 6.98 0.91 18.36
CA ALA A 161 6.42 -0.38 18.74
C ALA A 161 4.91 -0.36 18.60
N TYR A 162 4.38 -1.33 17.86
CA TYR A 162 2.94 -1.41 17.66
C TYR A 162 2.47 -2.86 17.57
N VAL A 163 1.49 -3.23 18.37
CA VAL A 163 0.81 -4.52 18.30
C VAL A 163 -0.68 -4.31 18.16
N HIS A 164 -1.38 -5.24 17.58
CA HIS A 164 -2.82 -5.25 17.68
C HIS A 164 -3.26 -5.89 19.01
N PHE A 165 -4.10 -5.19 19.76
CA PHE A 165 -4.58 -5.63 21.08
C PHE A 165 -6.09 -5.40 21.27
N THR A 166 -6.66 -4.38 20.64
CA THR A 166 -8.00 -3.86 20.95
C THR A 166 -9.15 -4.60 20.29
N SER A 167 -8.90 -5.64 19.47
CA SER A 167 -9.96 -6.38 18.76
C SER A 167 -9.77 -7.91 18.78
N PRO A 168 -9.64 -8.57 19.96
CA PRO A 168 -9.30 -10.00 20.04
C PRO A 168 -10.43 -10.93 19.58
N ILE A 169 -11.66 -10.43 19.42
CA ILE A 169 -12.79 -11.23 18.92
C ILE A 169 -12.62 -11.59 17.45
N ARG A 170 -12.01 -10.69 16.66
CA ARG A 170 -11.92 -10.81 15.19
C ARG A 170 -10.49 -10.88 14.65
N ARG A 171 -9.48 -10.64 15.46
CA ARG A 171 -8.07 -10.72 15.06
C ARG A 171 -7.30 -11.64 15.98
N TYR A 172 -6.72 -12.68 15.39
CA TYR A 172 -5.95 -13.66 16.16
C TYR A 172 -4.66 -13.08 16.80
N PRO A 173 -3.90 -12.17 16.12
CA PRO A 173 -2.75 -11.51 16.76
C PRO A 173 -3.09 -10.75 18.03
N ASP A 174 -4.27 -10.11 18.12
CA ASP A 174 -4.73 -9.48 19.36
C ASP A 174 -4.90 -10.52 20.47
N LEU A 175 -5.46 -11.67 20.15
CA LEU A 175 -5.64 -12.77 21.11
C LEU A 175 -4.29 -13.32 21.60
N MET A 176 -3.28 -13.42 20.72
CA MET A 176 -1.92 -13.80 21.11
C MET A 176 -1.34 -12.80 22.12
N ALA A 177 -1.41 -11.49 21.82
CA ALA A 177 -0.94 -10.45 22.75
C ALA A 177 -1.68 -10.51 24.10
N HIS A 178 -3.00 -10.77 24.12
CA HIS A 178 -3.76 -10.98 25.36
C HIS A 178 -3.29 -12.19 26.13
N ARG A 179 -2.94 -13.29 25.47
CA ARG A 179 -2.43 -14.52 26.13
C ARG A 179 -1.08 -14.26 26.78
N GLN A 180 -0.16 -13.58 26.10
CA GLN A 180 1.14 -13.22 26.63
C GLN A 180 1.00 -12.28 27.83
N LEU A 181 0.17 -11.24 27.74
CA LEU A 181 -0.09 -10.34 28.85
C LEU A 181 -0.65 -11.09 30.08
N LYS A 182 -1.62 -11.99 29.87
CA LYS A 182 -2.18 -12.80 30.96
C LYS A 182 -1.15 -13.74 31.59
N ALA A 183 -0.32 -14.40 30.77
CA ALA A 183 0.76 -15.25 31.29
C ALA A 183 1.68 -14.43 32.19
N HIS A 184 2.12 -13.26 31.75
CA HIS A 184 2.95 -12.36 32.55
C HIS A 184 2.28 -11.95 33.88
N LEU A 185 1.03 -11.48 33.83
CA LEU A 185 0.29 -11.02 35.02
C LEU A 185 0.05 -12.13 36.04
N HIS A 186 0.00 -13.39 35.63
CA HIS A 186 -0.15 -14.55 36.50
C HIS A 186 1.17 -15.23 36.84
N GLY A 187 2.32 -14.70 36.43
CA GLY A 187 3.64 -15.28 36.67
C GLY A 187 3.82 -16.66 36.03
N LEU A 188 3.18 -16.87 34.87
CA LEU A 188 3.28 -18.10 34.08
C LEU A 188 4.32 -17.92 32.97
N GLU A 189 4.80 -19.04 32.43
CA GLU A 189 5.62 -19.05 31.23
C GLU A 189 4.86 -18.46 30.02
N TRP A 190 5.58 -17.97 29.01
CA TRP A 190 4.98 -17.48 27.77
C TRP A 190 4.15 -18.57 27.09
N VAL A 191 2.96 -18.22 26.63
CA VAL A 191 2.05 -19.15 25.94
C VAL A 191 2.58 -19.52 24.55
N HIS A 192 3.22 -18.57 23.90
CA HIS A 192 3.86 -18.73 22.60
C HIS A 192 5.34 -18.37 22.73
N ASP A 193 6.21 -19.19 22.18
CA ASP A 193 7.63 -18.86 22.02
C ASP A 193 7.88 -18.03 20.74
N SER A 194 9.14 -17.68 20.47
CA SER A 194 9.49 -16.86 19.31
C SER A 194 9.26 -17.59 17.98
N GLU A 195 9.57 -18.90 17.88
CA GLU A 195 9.41 -19.68 16.66
C GLU A 195 7.92 -19.87 16.30
N GLU A 196 7.10 -20.20 17.30
CA GLU A 196 5.65 -20.29 17.12
C GLU A 196 5.06 -18.93 16.74
N THR A 197 5.53 -17.84 17.38
CA THR A 197 5.09 -16.47 17.08
C THR A 197 5.44 -16.08 15.66
N ALA A 198 6.64 -16.38 15.16
CA ALA A 198 7.03 -16.15 13.76
C ALA A 198 6.09 -16.85 12.77
N THR A 199 5.86 -18.15 13.00
CA THR A 199 4.97 -18.96 12.16
C THR A 199 3.54 -18.40 12.14
N LEU A 200 3.00 -18.06 13.30
CA LEU A 200 1.64 -17.53 13.42
C LEU A 200 1.53 -16.10 12.84
N ALA A 201 2.54 -15.25 12.99
CA ALA A 201 2.58 -13.91 12.43
C ALA A 201 2.54 -13.95 10.89
N ALA A 202 3.37 -14.81 10.27
CA ALA A 202 3.37 -15.02 8.83
C ALA A 202 2.00 -15.53 8.34
N HIS A 203 1.43 -16.54 9.00
CA HIS A 203 0.12 -17.07 8.69
C HIS A 203 -0.99 -16.01 8.80
N CYS A 204 -0.99 -15.20 9.87
CA CYS A 204 -1.96 -14.12 10.06
C CYS A 204 -1.86 -13.05 8.96
N SER A 205 -0.64 -12.73 8.51
CA SER A 205 -0.42 -11.79 7.41
C SER A 205 -1.01 -12.32 6.10
N GLU A 206 -0.73 -13.57 5.75
CA GLU A 206 -1.26 -14.22 4.55
C GLU A 206 -2.79 -14.30 4.57
N ARG A 207 -3.37 -14.74 5.71
CA ARG A 207 -4.83 -14.83 5.85
C ARG A 207 -5.52 -13.48 5.81
N GLY A 208 -4.89 -12.44 6.39
CA GLY A 208 -5.38 -11.07 6.30
C GLY A 208 -5.44 -10.56 4.85
N HIS A 209 -4.42 -10.84 4.06
CA HIS A 209 -4.40 -10.51 2.63
C HIS A 209 -5.48 -11.28 1.84
N SER A 210 -5.61 -12.58 2.10
CA SER A 210 -6.61 -13.42 1.45
C SER A 210 -8.03 -12.98 1.78
N ALA A 211 -8.30 -12.64 3.04
CA ALA A 211 -9.61 -12.14 3.47
C ALA A 211 -9.96 -10.81 2.80
N LYS A 212 -8.98 -9.88 2.70
CA LYS A 212 -9.21 -8.58 2.05
C LYS A 212 -9.44 -8.71 0.55
N ARG A 213 -8.69 -9.59 -0.11
CA ARG A 213 -8.90 -9.89 -1.53
C ARG A 213 -10.30 -10.49 -1.76
N LEU A 214 -10.72 -11.45 -0.93
CA LEU A 214 -12.04 -12.06 -1.02
C LEU A 214 -13.16 -11.03 -0.78
N GLU A 215 -12.99 -10.12 0.16
CA GLU A 215 -13.94 -9.02 0.40
C GLU A 215 -14.14 -8.19 -0.87
N TRP A 216 -13.05 -7.79 -1.53
CA TRP A 216 -13.12 -7.02 -2.78
C TRP A 216 -13.77 -7.80 -3.92
N GLU A 217 -13.41 -9.08 -4.08
CA GLU A 217 -14.02 -9.96 -5.09
C GLU A 217 -15.53 -10.12 -4.86
N LEU A 218 -15.95 -10.29 -3.61
CA LEU A 218 -17.37 -10.39 -3.28
C LEU A 218 -18.15 -9.10 -3.54
N VAL A 219 -17.58 -7.94 -3.20
CA VAL A 219 -18.18 -6.64 -3.48
C VAL A 219 -18.29 -6.43 -5.00
N ALA A 220 -17.21 -6.66 -5.75
CA ALA A 220 -17.23 -6.57 -7.20
C ALA A 220 -18.29 -7.50 -7.82
N ASN A 221 -18.36 -8.75 -7.38
CA ASN A 221 -19.36 -9.71 -7.87
C ASN A 221 -20.78 -9.29 -7.54
N ALA A 222 -21.03 -8.70 -6.36
CA ALA A 222 -22.33 -8.15 -6.01
C ALA A 222 -22.77 -7.03 -6.97
N TYR A 223 -21.84 -6.12 -7.30
CA TYR A 223 -22.10 -5.09 -8.30
C TYR A 223 -22.30 -5.68 -9.71
N HIS A 224 -21.53 -6.68 -10.11
CA HIS A 224 -21.71 -7.36 -11.39
C HIS A 224 -23.10 -7.99 -11.50
N ILE A 225 -23.57 -8.66 -10.46
CA ILE A 225 -24.93 -9.23 -10.41
C ILE A 225 -26.00 -8.12 -10.47
N HIS A 226 -25.77 -7.00 -9.78
CA HIS A 226 -26.66 -5.84 -9.81
C HIS A 226 -26.81 -5.28 -11.22
N LEU A 227 -25.68 -5.12 -11.94
CA LEU A 227 -25.65 -4.68 -13.34
C LEU A 227 -26.39 -5.63 -14.27
N LEU A 228 -26.19 -6.95 -14.11
CA LEU A 228 -26.90 -7.96 -14.90
C LEU A 228 -28.42 -7.89 -14.74
N ARG A 229 -28.90 -7.43 -13.59
CA ARG A 229 -30.33 -7.23 -13.30
C ARG A 229 -30.87 -5.87 -13.77
N GLY A 230 -30.09 -5.12 -14.52
CA GLY A 230 -30.45 -3.78 -14.99
C GLY A 230 -30.37 -2.70 -13.92
N GLY A 231 -29.60 -2.95 -12.85
CA GLY A 231 -29.36 -1.96 -11.80
C GLY A 231 -28.45 -0.81 -12.27
N SER A 232 -28.62 0.35 -11.65
CA SER A 232 -27.79 1.53 -11.87
C SER A 232 -26.66 1.62 -10.83
N ILE A 233 -25.54 2.25 -11.19
CA ILE A 233 -24.40 2.49 -10.30
C ILE A 233 -24.33 3.98 -9.99
N GLY A 234 -24.05 4.33 -8.72
CA GLY A 234 -23.68 5.69 -8.33
C GLY A 234 -24.78 6.74 -8.44
N GLY A 235 -26.06 6.36 -8.25
CA GLY A 235 -27.18 7.33 -8.29
C GLY A 235 -27.40 7.96 -9.68
N GLN A 236 -26.75 7.46 -10.70
CA GLN A 236 -26.99 7.87 -12.08
C GLN A 236 -28.33 7.29 -12.49
N SER A 237 -29.35 8.16 -12.52
CA SER A 237 -30.66 7.78 -13.07
C SER A 237 -30.50 7.47 -14.55
N ASN A 238 -31.03 6.32 -14.96
CA ASN A 238 -31.04 5.89 -16.37
C ASN A 238 -31.86 6.83 -17.28
N GLU A 239 -32.41 7.92 -16.76
CA GLU A 239 -33.34 8.81 -17.49
C GLU A 239 -32.66 9.63 -18.58
N ASP A 240 -31.36 9.94 -18.46
CA ASP A 240 -30.64 10.75 -19.46
C ASP A 240 -29.79 9.94 -20.45
N ALA A 241 -29.75 8.60 -20.34
CA ALA A 241 -28.77 7.78 -21.05
C ALA A 241 -29.35 6.66 -21.92
N ALA A 242 -30.66 6.60 -22.12
CA ALA A 242 -31.27 5.62 -23.00
C ALA A 242 -31.24 6.11 -24.46
N ILE A 243 -30.12 5.89 -25.12
CA ILE A 243 -30.11 5.85 -26.58
C ILE A 243 -30.45 4.40 -26.97
N GLU A 244 -31.65 4.19 -27.51
CA GLU A 244 -32.13 2.94 -28.12
C GLU A 244 -31.87 1.63 -27.35
N GLY A 245 -32.26 1.56 -26.07
CA GLY A 245 -32.31 0.29 -25.32
C GLY A 245 -30.95 -0.20 -24.74
N GLU A 246 -29.87 0.54 -24.91
CA GLU A 246 -28.59 0.22 -24.30
C GLU A 246 -28.30 1.15 -23.10
N THR A 247 -28.00 0.56 -21.93
CA THR A 247 -27.63 1.32 -20.73
C THR A 247 -26.24 1.92 -20.88
N THR A 248 -26.14 3.24 -20.77
CA THR A 248 -24.86 3.98 -20.82
C THR A 248 -24.41 4.30 -19.41
N TYR A 249 -23.13 4.09 -19.15
CA TYR A 249 -22.48 4.37 -17.87
C TYR A 249 -21.41 5.45 -18.04
N LYS A 250 -21.26 6.33 -17.05
CA LYS A 250 -20.12 7.24 -16.98
C LYS A 250 -18.97 6.49 -16.31
N ALA A 251 -17.88 6.31 -17.04
CA ALA A 251 -16.69 5.64 -16.55
C ALA A 251 -15.50 6.59 -16.48
N ARG A 252 -14.75 6.48 -15.40
CA ARG A 252 -13.54 7.26 -15.17
C ARG A 252 -12.31 6.41 -15.47
N ILE A 253 -11.36 6.91 -16.25
CA ILE A 253 -10.09 6.24 -16.52
C ILE A 253 -9.22 6.30 -15.26
N THR A 254 -8.91 5.12 -14.71
CA THR A 254 -8.09 4.97 -13.49
C THR A 254 -6.71 4.41 -13.76
N GLY A 255 -6.49 3.82 -14.94
CA GLY A 255 -5.18 3.32 -15.34
C GLY A 255 -5.09 3.05 -16.84
N LEU A 256 -3.87 3.19 -17.35
CA LEU A 256 -3.52 2.86 -18.74
C LEU A 256 -2.29 1.96 -18.70
N ARG A 257 -2.43 0.71 -19.19
CA ARG A 257 -1.31 -0.24 -19.12
C ARG A 257 -1.30 -1.15 -20.35
N GLY A 258 -0.25 -1.08 -21.15
CA GLY A 258 -0.10 -1.87 -22.34
C GLY A 258 -1.23 -1.60 -23.36
N VAL A 259 -2.14 -2.55 -23.56
CA VAL A 259 -3.28 -2.42 -24.47
C VAL A 259 -4.62 -2.22 -23.76
N TRP A 260 -4.58 -2.04 -22.44
CA TRP A 260 -5.76 -1.97 -21.61
C TRP A 260 -5.95 -0.59 -20.97
N VAL A 261 -7.19 -0.14 -21.01
CA VAL A 261 -7.72 1.02 -20.27
C VAL A 261 -8.52 0.47 -19.12
N PHE A 262 -8.14 0.83 -17.89
CA PHE A 262 -8.85 0.48 -16.68
C PHE A 262 -9.79 1.62 -16.31
N LEU A 263 -10.98 1.27 -15.88
CA LEU A 263 -12.11 2.17 -15.74
C LEU A 263 -12.84 1.91 -14.42
N ASP A 264 -13.23 2.97 -13.75
CA ASP A 264 -14.15 2.91 -12.62
C ASP A 264 -15.51 3.47 -13.03
N LEU A 265 -16.56 2.70 -12.74
CA LEU A 265 -17.93 3.11 -13.00
C LEU A 265 -18.57 3.78 -11.78
N ALA A 266 -18.04 3.55 -10.58
CA ALA A 266 -18.49 4.18 -9.35
C ALA A 266 -17.44 5.17 -8.85
N ASP A 267 -17.89 6.29 -8.26
CA ASP A 267 -16.98 7.31 -7.73
C ASP A 267 -16.14 6.82 -6.54
N ASP A 268 -16.62 5.81 -5.83
CA ASP A 268 -15.92 5.16 -4.70
C ASP A 268 -14.90 4.09 -5.14
N GLY A 269 -14.76 3.85 -6.46
CA GLY A 269 -13.88 2.83 -7.00
C GLY A 269 -14.30 1.39 -6.71
N SER A 270 -15.57 1.15 -6.37
CA SER A 270 -16.06 -0.20 -6.05
C SER A 270 -16.35 -1.07 -7.27
N VAL A 271 -16.48 -0.47 -8.46
CA VAL A 271 -16.80 -1.18 -9.70
C VAL A 271 -15.75 -0.89 -10.76
N HIS A 272 -14.90 -1.87 -10.98
CA HIS A 272 -13.83 -1.78 -11.96
C HIS A 272 -14.20 -2.46 -13.27
N GLY A 273 -13.89 -1.82 -14.37
CA GLY A 273 -14.00 -2.38 -15.70
C GLY A 273 -12.70 -2.19 -16.49
N ARG A 274 -12.64 -2.83 -17.63
CA ARG A 274 -11.54 -2.65 -18.58
C ARG A 274 -12.05 -2.50 -20.01
N MET A 275 -11.26 -1.84 -20.81
CA MET A 275 -11.51 -1.67 -22.23
C MET A 275 -10.22 -1.84 -23.02
N HIS A 276 -10.28 -2.49 -24.17
CA HIS A 276 -9.10 -2.61 -25.02
C HIS A 276 -8.91 -1.32 -25.83
N VAL A 277 -7.69 -0.78 -25.88
CA VAL A 277 -7.33 0.47 -26.58
C VAL A 277 -7.83 0.49 -28.04
N ARG A 278 -7.85 -0.66 -28.73
CA ARG A 278 -8.38 -0.77 -30.10
C ARG A 278 -9.82 -0.30 -30.27
N GLN A 279 -10.62 -0.33 -29.22
CA GLN A 279 -12.02 0.09 -29.29
C GLN A 279 -12.18 1.62 -29.39
N LEU A 280 -11.14 2.37 -29.02
CA LEU A 280 -11.10 3.83 -29.09
C LEU A 280 -10.68 4.35 -30.45
N GLY A 281 -9.86 3.58 -31.17
CA GLY A 281 -9.18 4.07 -32.37
C GLY A 281 -9.87 3.76 -33.71
N GLY A 282 -10.90 2.92 -33.73
CA GLY A 282 -11.48 2.42 -34.96
C GLY A 282 -10.41 1.71 -35.81
N LYS A 283 -10.01 2.35 -36.92
CA LYS A 283 -8.95 1.83 -37.84
C LYS A 283 -7.54 2.33 -37.47
N ARG A 284 -7.42 3.32 -36.56
CA ARG A 284 -6.12 3.91 -36.20
C ARG A 284 -5.44 3.03 -35.15
N ARG A 285 -4.12 2.88 -35.29
CA ARG A 285 -3.30 2.23 -34.24
C ARG A 285 -3.09 3.23 -33.14
N LEU A 286 -3.41 2.81 -31.91
CA LEU A 286 -3.25 3.59 -30.69
C LEU A 286 -2.22 2.93 -29.78
N LEU A 287 -1.48 3.73 -29.04
CA LEU A 287 -0.46 3.32 -28.08
C LEU A 287 -0.73 4.05 -26.75
N VAL A 288 -0.45 3.38 -25.66
CA VAL A 288 -0.35 4.03 -24.34
C VAL A 288 1.02 4.69 -24.27
N ASP A 289 1.09 5.91 -23.77
CA ASP A 289 2.35 6.60 -23.54
C ASP A 289 3.21 5.87 -22.50
N GLU A 290 4.49 6.20 -22.42
CA GLU A 290 5.46 5.55 -21.54
C GLU A 290 5.13 5.71 -20.02
N PHE A 291 4.40 6.79 -19.68
CA PHE A 291 4.02 7.08 -18.29
C PHE A 291 2.62 6.55 -17.91
N GLY A 292 1.87 6.00 -18.87
CA GLY A 292 0.49 5.56 -18.65
C GLY A 292 -0.49 6.70 -18.37
N LEU A 293 -0.24 7.89 -18.96
CA LEU A 293 -1.06 9.09 -18.79
C LEU A 293 -2.11 9.26 -19.85
N SER A 294 -1.79 8.85 -21.07
CA SER A 294 -2.65 9.06 -22.24
C SER A 294 -2.53 7.92 -23.26
N VAL A 295 -3.55 7.83 -24.07
CA VAL A 295 -3.56 7.00 -25.27
C VAL A 295 -3.38 7.92 -26.48
N LEU A 296 -2.33 7.67 -27.21
CA LEU A 296 -1.90 8.49 -28.35
C LEU A 296 -2.06 7.71 -29.66
N PRO A 297 -2.34 8.38 -30.80
CA PRO A 297 -2.18 7.77 -32.12
C PRO A 297 -0.71 7.38 -32.35
N ALA A 298 -0.49 6.20 -32.93
CA ALA A 298 0.88 5.76 -33.31
C ALA A 298 1.50 6.64 -34.38
N GLU A 299 0.67 7.25 -35.21
CA GLU A 299 1.06 8.21 -36.26
C GLU A 299 0.60 9.61 -35.86
N PRO A 300 1.45 10.64 -36.02
CA PRO A 300 1.08 12.02 -35.73
C PRO A 300 -0.05 12.50 -36.64
N ASP A 301 -0.68 13.59 -36.27
CA ASP A 301 -1.68 14.29 -37.10
C ASP A 301 -1.03 15.04 -38.26
N HIS A 302 -1.83 15.79 -39.01
CA HIS A 302 -1.36 16.60 -40.17
C HIS A 302 -0.39 17.73 -39.79
N ASN A 303 -0.34 18.08 -38.49
CA ASN A 303 0.57 19.10 -37.94
C ASN A 303 1.84 18.48 -37.35
N GLY A 304 1.96 17.15 -37.35
CA GLY A 304 3.07 16.44 -36.73
C GLY A 304 2.89 16.24 -35.21
N GLU A 305 1.68 16.45 -34.65
CA GLU A 305 1.39 16.33 -33.24
C GLU A 305 0.70 15.00 -32.91
N HIS A 306 1.03 14.44 -31.75
CA HIS A 306 0.35 13.29 -31.16
C HIS A 306 -0.66 13.75 -30.10
N LEU A 307 -1.82 14.20 -30.55
CA LEU A 307 -2.88 14.63 -29.63
C LEU A 307 -3.51 13.40 -28.94
N PRO A 308 -3.68 13.45 -27.62
CA PRO A 308 -4.24 12.32 -26.86
C PRO A 308 -5.70 12.08 -27.24
N VAL A 309 -6.04 10.81 -27.47
CA VAL A 309 -7.41 10.35 -27.71
C VAL A 309 -8.19 10.30 -26.40
N ILE A 310 -7.54 9.81 -25.34
CA ILE A 310 -8.05 9.78 -23.96
C ILE A 310 -6.89 9.99 -22.98
N GLN A 311 -7.23 10.44 -21.78
CA GLN A 311 -6.26 10.70 -20.72
C GLN A 311 -6.69 10.07 -19.39
N LEU A 312 -5.72 9.77 -18.55
CA LEU A 312 -5.94 9.29 -17.19
C LEU A 312 -6.83 10.29 -16.42
N GLY A 313 -7.82 9.79 -15.70
CA GLY A 313 -8.77 10.61 -14.94
C GLY A 313 -9.94 11.18 -15.75
N GLN A 314 -9.89 11.11 -17.07
CA GLN A 314 -11.00 11.52 -17.92
C GLN A 314 -12.23 10.65 -17.66
N VAL A 315 -13.40 11.30 -17.68
CA VAL A 315 -14.70 10.61 -17.60
C VAL A 315 -15.33 10.64 -18.99
N PHE A 316 -15.82 9.50 -19.42
CA PHE A 316 -16.50 9.39 -20.71
C PHE A 316 -17.63 8.35 -20.67
N PRO A 317 -18.61 8.44 -21.59
CA PRO A 317 -19.70 7.48 -21.65
C PRO A 317 -19.23 6.15 -22.22
N CYS A 318 -19.59 5.06 -21.57
CA CYS A 318 -19.32 3.70 -22.02
C CYS A 318 -20.54 2.82 -21.86
N ARG A 319 -20.54 1.69 -22.55
CA ARG A 319 -21.55 0.64 -22.47
C ARG A 319 -20.92 -0.68 -22.05
N LEU A 320 -21.73 -1.52 -21.44
CA LEU A 320 -21.36 -2.87 -21.10
C LEU A 320 -21.24 -3.72 -22.36
N ARG A 321 -20.08 -4.36 -22.55
CA ARG A 321 -19.81 -5.27 -23.66
C ARG A 321 -19.86 -6.73 -23.23
N GLY A 322 -19.29 -7.02 -22.07
CA GLY A 322 -19.20 -8.36 -21.51
C GLY A 322 -19.03 -8.31 -20.02
N LEU A 323 -19.55 -9.32 -19.37
CA LEU A 323 -19.46 -9.47 -17.93
C LEU A 323 -19.22 -10.94 -17.59
N ASP A 324 -18.11 -11.19 -16.95
CA ASP A 324 -17.78 -12.49 -16.36
C ASP A 324 -17.82 -12.37 -14.85
N VAL A 325 -18.94 -12.77 -14.25
CA VAL A 325 -19.15 -12.70 -12.79
C VAL A 325 -18.17 -13.60 -12.05
N TRP A 326 -17.84 -14.77 -12.61
CA TRP A 326 -16.98 -15.75 -11.96
C TRP A 326 -15.50 -15.42 -12.11
N GLY A 327 -15.12 -14.90 -13.28
CA GLY A 327 -13.77 -14.41 -13.54
C GLY A 327 -13.51 -12.99 -13.04
N GLY A 328 -14.53 -12.32 -12.49
CA GLY A 328 -14.41 -10.97 -11.91
C GLY A 328 -14.06 -9.89 -12.96
N SER A 329 -14.42 -10.06 -14.24
CA SER A 329 -14.08 -9.10 -15.28
C SER A 329 -15.32 -8.43 -15.88
N LEU A 330 -15.21 -7.10 -16.03
CA LEU A 330 -16.19 -6.24 -16.65
C LEU A 330 -15.57 -5.58 -17.89
N ASP A 331 -16.00 -6.04 -19.07
CA ASP A 331 -15.52 -5.49 -20.34
C ASP A 331 -16.47 -4.38 -20.83
N LEU A 332 -15.90 -3.22 -21.08
CA LEU A 332 -16.59 -2.02 -21.49
C LEU A 332 -16.24 -1.63 -22.94
N ALA A 333 -17.11 -0.88 -23.58
CA ALA A 333 -16.88 -0.25 -24.88
C ALA A 333 -17.30 1.22 -24.83
N PRO A 334 -16.65 2.10 -25.63
CA PRO A 334 -17.07 3.49 -25.72
C PRO A 334 -18.47 3.56 -26.38
N VAL A 335 -19.24 4.56 -25.98
CA VAL A 335 -20.43 4.98 -26.72
C VAL A 335 -19.96 5.98 -27.77
N ASN A 336 -20.14 5.66 -29.04
CA ASN A 336 -19.75 6.51 -30.17
C ASN A 336 -20.70 7.69 -30.33
#